data_d6760aa51016f74761af4964fd273914
#
_entry.id   d6760aa51016f74761af4964fd273914
#
_cell.length_a   1.000
_cell.length_b   1.000
_cell.length_c   1.000
_cell.angle_alpha   90.00
_cell.angle_beta   90.00
_cell.angle_gamma   90.00
#
_symmetry.space_group_name_H-M   'P 1'
#
loop_
_entity.id
_entity.type
_entity.pdbx_description
1 polymer ?
#
loop_
_entity_poly.entity_id
_entity_poly.type
_entity_poly.pdbx_seq_one_letter_code
_entity_poly.pdbx_strand_id
1 'polypeptide(L)'
;MLKRSLKLIGTIALFAVLWPSQGYCQMEYRSEYFTIVPSDMWAYWLLFLVPSALALNPIKFSEDIKSGLWAMVGVLFILLIGLRYNVGGDFDNYLTYLEMSYREVNSRATGFTGETEINLTAAYGNASGYLLVNALAMRMGFWGLHGIYFVNTFCATIFVVGLIKFCKRQPMPWIALMVAVPYMVCAVSMGYTRQATALGFLMWGLSLLKPGNEVKYVALIFIGSTFHLSVMATMPLVLCAREKSPMIIYLILALMIGLIANFVTSLNISDEQGNLFKNMMIIWEYTATRYSPGGPIRTYMNVLPVLVSLLVWKRIKKMSTASGDYRMVKWLAIASILSLPALLYSYTMTDRMGIYLMPIQLALWPRIIAVQKTELHRSVLASSVFAFYGLVLYVFFHYANHSHFWLPYLMFPFTSEPIYPHPINI
;
A
#
# COMPACT_ATOMS: atom_id res chain seq x y z
N MET A 1 0.29 -22.85 29.09
CA MET A 1 -0.19 -21.58 28.49
C MET A 1 -0.36 -21.68 26.98
N LEU A 2 0.60 -22.21 26.25
CA LEU A 2 0.61 -22.29 24.78
C LEU A 2 -0.61 -22.99 24.17
N LYS A 3 -1.02 -24.15 24.71
CA LYS A 3 -2.22 -24.88 24.25
C LYS A 3 -3.52 -24.07 24.41
N ARG A 4 -3.59 -23.16 25.39
CA ARG A 4 -4.75 -22.28 25.58
C ARG A 4 -4.76 -21.12 24.57
N SER A 5 -3.59 -20.54 24.28
CA SER A 5 -3.48 -19.46 23.27
C SER A 5 -3.74 -19.98 21.86
N LEU A 6 -3.22 -21.17 21.49
CA LEU A 6 -3.50 -21.81 20.21
C LEU A 6 -4.97 -22.23 20.06
N LYS A 7 -5.61 -22.71 21.15
CA LYS A 7 -7.06 -22.97 21.14
C LYS A 7 -7.87 -21.68 20.98
N LEU A 8 -7.47 -20.60 21.65
CA LEU A 8 -8.14 -19.30 21.54
C LEU A 8 -8.01 -18.72 20.12
N ILE A 9 -6.82 -18.77 19.54
CA ILE A 9 -6.58 -18.34 18.15
C ILE A 9 -7.37 -19.21 17.16
N GLY A 10 -7.35 -20.53 17.34
CA GLY A 10 -8.14 -21.46 16.53
C GLY A 10 -9.64 -21.22 16.66
N THR A 11 -10.13 -20.93 17.88
CA THR A 11 -11.54 -20.63 18.13
C THR A 11 -11.96 -19.29 17.54
N ILE A 12 -11.12 -18.25 17.66
CA ILE A 12 -11.38 -16.92 17.07
C ILE A 12 -11.33 -16.99 15.54
N ALA A 13 -10.35 -17.71 14.98
CA ALA A 13 -10.26 -17.94 13.54
C ALA A 13 -11.44 -18.74 13.00
N LEU A 14 -11.85 -19.80 13.71
CA LEU A 14 -13.03 -20.60 13.36
C LEU A 14 -14.32 -19.78 13.49
N PHE A 15 -14.43 -18.93 14.51
CA PHE A 15 -15.57 -18.04 14.69
C PHE A 15 -15.63 -16.97 13.59
N ALA A 16 -14.50 -16.37 13.20
CA ALA A 16 -14.43 -15.40 12.13
C ALA A 16 -14.73 -15.99 10.74
N VAL A 17 -14.40 -17.27 10.52
CA VAL A 17 -14.64 -17.99 9.27
C VAL A 17 -16.05 -18.59 9.21
N LEU A 18 -16.63 -19.00 10.35
CA LEU A 18 -17.90 -19.72 10.41
C LEU A 18 -19.10 -18.85 10.84
N TRP A 19 -18.87 -17.59 11.27
CA TRP A 19 -19.97 -16.72 11.67
C TRP A 19 -20.71 -16.19 10.45
N PRO A 20 -21.96 -16.59 10.21
CA PRO A 20 -22.77 -16.00 9.14
C PRO A 20 -23.15 -14.57 9.55
N SER A 21 -22.37 -13.60 9.12
CA SER A 21 -22.72 -12.21 9.31
C SER A 21 -23.63 -11.77 8.17
N GLN A 22 -24.87 -11.47 8.48
CA GLN A 22 -25.72 -10.68 7.60
C GLN A 22 -25.23 -9.24 7.62
N GLY A 23 -24.16 -8.96 6.88
CA GLY A 23 -23.73 -7.61 6.57
C GLY A 23 -24.40 -7.16 5.28
N TYR A 24 -25.20 -6.12 5.34
CA TYR A 24 -25.79 -5.53 4.15
C TYR A 24 -24.83 -4.43 3.64
N CYS A 25 -24.22 -4.68 2.49
CA CYS A 25 -23.47 -3.64 1.77
C CYS A 25 -24.42 -3.03 0.72
N GLN A 26 -24.73 -1.74 0.85
CA GLN A 26 -25.48 -1.01 -0.17
C GLN A 26 -24.61 -0.80 -1.40
N MET A 27 -24.92 -1.46 -2.49
CA MET A 27 -24.38 -1.15 -3.80
C MET A 27 -25.22 -0.03 -4.44
N GLU A 28 -24.62 1.13 -4.63
CA GLU A 28 -25.26 2.26 -5.33
C GLU A 28 -25.56 1.96 -6.83
N TYR A 29 -25.04 0.84 -7.37
CA TYR A 29 -25.18 0.42 -8.77
C TYR A 29 -25.84 -0.95 -8.99
N ARG A 30 -26.12 -1.72 -7.92
CA ARG A 30 -26.95 -2.93 -7.97
C ARG A 30 -28.06 -2.80 -6.94
N SER A 31 -29.30 -2.84 -7.39
CA SER A 31 -30.51 -2.78 -6.58
C SER A 31 -30.74 -4.02 -5.70
N GLU A 32 -29.73 -4.88 -5.51
CA GLU A 32 -29.81 -6.12 -4.73
C GLU A 32 -28.85 -6.06 -3.55
N TYR A 33 -29.35 -6.41 -2.38
CA TYR A 33 -28.55 -6.59 -1.18
C TYR A 33 -27.61 -7.78 -1.37
N PHE A 34 -26.31 -7.54 -1.32
CA PHE A 34 -25.30 -8.60 -1.39
C PHE A 34 -25.07 -9.18 0.01
N THR A 35 -25.35 -10.47 0.19
CA THR A 35 -25.03 -11.16 1.44
C THR A 35 -23.58 -11.62 1.40
N ILE A 36 -22.74 -11.02 2.27
CA ILE A 36 -21.33 -11.40 2.39
C ILE A 36 -21.25 -12.76 3.07
N VAL A 37 -20.67 -13.74 2.36
CA VAL A 37 -20.38 -15.06 2.93
C VAL A 37 -18.88 -15.19 3.26
N PRO A 38 -18.50 -16.01 4.26
CA PRO A 38 -17.08 -16.16 4.63
C PRO A 38 -16.17 -16.59 3.49
N SER A 39 -16.68 -17.35 2.52
CA SER A 39 -15.95 -17.74 1.30
C SER A 39 -15.54 -16.56 0.43
N ASP A 40 -16.20 -15.41 0.52
CA ASP A 40 -15.84 -14.22 -0.27
C ASP A 40 -14.56 -13.56 0.24
N MET A 41 -14.13 -13.85 1.47
CA MET A 41 -13.02 -13.22 2.17
C MET A 41 -11.84 -14.16 2.43
N TRP A 42 -11.86 -15.38 1.91
CA TRP A 42 -10.86 -16.41 2.25
C TRP A 42 -9.41 -15.96 2.06
N ALA A 43 -9.13 -15.26 0.98
CA ALA A 43 -7.78 -14.80 0.64
C ALA A 43 -7.26 -13.75 1.64
N TYR A 44 -8.12 -12.84 2.07
CA TYR A 44 -7.75 -11.79 3.03
C TYR A 44 -7.45 -12.38 4.41
N TRP A 45 -8.26 -13.35 4.84
CA TRP A 45 -8.00 -14.07 6.09
C TRP A 45 -6.74 -14.93 5.99
N LEU A 46 -6.48 -15.57 4.84
CA LEU A 46 -5.25 -16.32 4.63
C LEU A 46 -4.03 -15.41 4.73
N LEU A 47 -4.06 -14.25 4.04
CA LEU A 47 -3.00 -13.24 4.12
C LEU A 47 -2.75 -12.76 5.55
N PHE A 48 -3.79 -12.62 6.36
CA PHE A 48 -3.67 -12.16 7.75
C PHE A 48 -3.24 -13.27 8.71
N LEU A 49 -3.83 -14.45 8.63
CA LEU A 49 -3.62 -15.54 9.58
C LEU A 49 -2.25 -16.20 9.43
N VAL A 50 -1.68 -16.27 8.20
CA VAL A 50 -0.37 -16.86 7.97
C VAL A 50 0.74 -16.09 8.72
N PRO A 51 0.94 -14.77 8.52
CA PRO A 51 1.95 -14.04 9.30
C PRO A 51 1.59 -13.95 10.78
N SER A 52 0.30 -13.97 11.17
CA SER A 52 -0.14 -13.98 12.56
C SER A 52 0.27 -15.28 13.27
N ALA A 53 0.08 -16.42 12.63
CA ALA A 53 0.51 -17.70 13.15
C ALA A 53 2.03 -17.74 13.37
N LEU A 54 2.81 -17.19 12.42
CA LEU A 54 4.26 -17.09 12.54
C LEU A 54 4.69 -16.07 13.62
N ALA A 55 3.94 -14.99 13.79
CA ALA A 55 4.20 -13.95 14.78
C ALA A 55 3.97 -14.42 16.22
N LEU A 56 2.95 -15.24 16.43
CA LEU A 56 2.53 -15.75 17.74
C LEU A 56 3.13 -17.12 18.07
N ASN A 57 3.88 -17.70 17.13
CA ASN A 57 4.54 -18.99 17.34
C ASN A 57 5.78 -18.84 18.24
N PRO A 58 5.87 -19.59 19.33
CA PRO A 58 7.04 -19.57 20.20
C PRO A 58 8.24 -20.38 19.69
N ILE A 59 8.05 -21.17 18.62
CA ILE A 59 9.09 -22.03 18.06
C ILE A 59 10.17 -21.17 17.42
N LYS A 60 11.41 -21.40 17.80
CA LYS A 60 12.57 -20.77 17.17
C LYS A 60 13.00 -21.60 15.96
N PHE A 61 12.76 -21.08 14.78
CA PHE A 61 13.20 -21.70 13.53
C PHE A 61 14.68 -21.41 13.27
N SER A 62 15.37 -22.34 12.57
CA SER A 62 16.71 -22.09 12.00
C SER A 62 16.64 -20.98 10.96
N GLU A 63 17.78 -20.36 10.63
CA GLU A 63 17.83 -19.26 9.65
C GLU A 63 17.40 -19.73 8.26
N ASP A 64 17.73 -20.98 7.87
CA ASP A 64 17.31 -21.55 6.60
C ASP A 64 15.78 -21.71 6.52
N ILE A 65 15.17 -22.25 7.57
CA ILE A 65 13.70 -22.37 7.66
C ILE A 65 13.06 -20.98 7.63
N LYS A 66 13.59 -20.00 8.36
CA LYS A 66 13.09 -18.62 8.32
C LYS A 66 13.17 -18.03 6.91
N SER A 67 14.29 -18.26 6.22
CA SER A 67 14.46 -17.79 4.84
C SER A 67 13.44 -18.41 3.90
N GLY A 68 13.21 -19.71 4.01
CA GLY A 68 12.17 -20.44 3.26
C GLY A 68 10.76 -19.91 3.56
N LEU A 69 10.42 -19.70 4.83
CA LEU A 69 9.13 -19.15 5.24
C LEU A 69 8.90 -17.72 4.65
N TRP A 70 9.92 -16.86 4.67
CA TRP A 70 9.81 -15.55 4.06
C TRP A 70 9.61 -15.61 2.54
N ALA A 71 10.28 -16.56 1.86
CA ALA A 71 10.09 -16.77 0.42
C ALA A 71 8.67 -17.27 0.13
N MET A 72 8.20 -18.29 0.86
CA MET A 72 6.84 -18.82 0.69
C MET A 72 5.75 -17.76 0.94
N VAL A 73 5.86 -17.02 2.04
CA VAL A 73 4.90 -15.94 2.35
C VAL A 73 4.98 -14.83 1.30
N GLY A 74 6.18 -14.49 0.83
CA GLY A 74 6.37 -13.53 -0.25
C GLY A 74 5.69 -13.96 -1.54
N VAL A 75 5.88 -15.21 -1.96
CA VAL A 75 5.22 -15.77 -3.15
C VAL A 75 3.69 -15.78 -2.97
N LEU A 76 3.19 -16.25 -1.81
CA LEU A 76 1.76 -16.24 -1.51
C LEU A 76 1.17 -14.83 -1.66
N PHE A 77 1.82 -13.81 -1.09
CA PHE A 77 1.35 -12.42 -1.18
C PHE A 77 1.38 -11.92 -2.63
N ILE A 78 2.45 -12.19 -3.38
CA ILE A 78 2.56 -11.78 -4.77
C ILE A 78 1.45 -12.40 -5.62
N LEU A 79 1.17 -13.70 -5.44
CA LEU A 79 0.12 -14.38 -6.19
C LEU A 79 -1.28 -13.84 -5.85
N LEU A 80 -1.59 -13.72 -4.55
CA LEU A 80 -2.90 -13.23 -4.13
C LEU A 80 -3.12 -11.74 -4.47
N ILE A 81 -2.09 -10.92 -4.50
CA ILE A 81 -2.21 -9.52 -4.94
C ILE A 81 -2.22 -9.42 -6.47
N GLY A 82 -1.33 -10.14 -7.15
CA GLY A 82 -1.09 -9.98 -8.58
C GLY A 82 -2.14 -10.64 -9.48
N LEU A 83 -2.61 -11.82 -9.09
CA LEU A 83 -3.55 -12.60 -9.91
C LEU A 83 -5.02 -12.36 -9.54
N ARG A 84 -5.32 -11.35 -8.73
CA ARG A 84 -6.68 -10.96 -8.40
C ARG A 84 -7.47 -10.56 -9.64
N TYR A 85 -8.73 -10.96 -9.70
CA TYR A 85 -9.66 -10.62 -10.78
C TYR A 85 -10.80 -9.77 -10.23
N ASN A 86 -11.05 -8.61 -10.84
CA ASN A 86 -12.10 -7.66 -10.48
C ASN A 86 -12.12 -7.33 -8.96
N VAL A 87 -10.94 -7.16 -8.38
CA VAL A 87 -10.74 -6.84 -6.96
C VAL A 87 -9.97 -5.53 -6.83
N GLY A 88 -10.57 -4.59 -6.10
CA GLY A 88 -10.06 -3.24 -5.87
C GLY A 88 -10.75 -2.19 -6.75
N GLY A 89 -11.05 -1.04 -6.16
CA GLY A 89 -11.86 0.01 -6.82
C GLY A 89 -11.30 0.60 -8.11
N ASP A 90 -10.00 0.43 -8.36
CA ASP A 90 -9.35 0.93 -9.58
C ASP A 90 -9.10 -0.17 -10.64
N PHE A 91 -9.63 -1.40 -10.44
CA PHE A 91 -9.33 -2.53 -11.35
C PHE A 91 -9.73 -2.24 -12.80
N ASP A 92 -10.94 -1.77 -13.02
CA ASP A 92 -11.46 -1.43 -14.34
C ASP A 92 -10.69 -0.27 -14.99
N ASN A 93 -10.33 0.73 -14.19
CA ASN A 93 -9.49 1.83 -14.67
C ASN A 93 -8.14 1.32 -15.18
N TYR A 94 -7.50 0.39 -14.48
CA TYR A 94 -6.22 -0.19 -14.91
C TYR A 94 -6.34 -1.04 -16.15
N LEU A 95 -7.45 -1.77 -16.32
CA LEU A 95 -7.72 -2.52 -17.54
C LEU A 95 -7.92 -1.56 -18.72
N THR A 96 -8.74 -0.53 -18.55
CA THR A 96 -8.94 0.53 -19.56
C THR A 96 -7.63 1.19 -19.96
N TYR A 97 -6.78 1.49 -18.99
CA TYR A 97 -5.46 2.06 -19.24
C TYR A 97 -4.56 1.12 -20.07
N LEU A 98 -4.54 -0.16 -19.76
CA LEU A 98 -3.79 -1.14 -20.55
C LEU A 98 -4.29 -1.17 -22.00
N GLU A 99 -5.59 -1.16 -22.22
CA GLU A 99 -6.21 -1.14 -23.55
C GLU A 99 -5.90 0.15 -24.32
N MET A 100 -5.95 1.30 -23.66
CA MET A 100 -5.54 2.58 -24.27
C MET A 100 -4.06 2.56 -24.68
N SER A 101 -3.19 2.03 -23.84
CA SER A 101 -1.77 1.86 -24.16
C SER A 101 -1.56 0.96 -25.36
N TYR A 102 -2.38 -0.09 -25.51
CA TYR A 102 -2.36 -0.97 -26.66
C TYR A 102 -2.73 -0.25 -27.96
N ARG A 103 -3.83 0.50 -27.95
CA ARG A 103 -4.29 1.26 -29.13
C ARG A 103 -3.24 2.26 -29.60
N GLU A 104 -2.58 2.98 -28.68
CA GLU A 104 -1.53 3.93 -29.05
C GLU A 104 -0.29 3.24 -29.64
N VAL A 105 0.15 2.12 -29.08
CA VAL A 105 1.30 1.37 -29.62
C VAL A 105 0.98 0.85 -31.03
N ASN A 106 -0.23 0.34 -31.26
CA ASN A 106 -0.65 -0.16 -32.55
C ASN A 106 -0.85 0.96 -33.59
N SER A 107 -1.46 2.08 -33.23
CA SER A 107 -1.64 3.22 -34.14
C SER A 107 -0.29 3.77 -34.63
N ARG A 108 0.71 3.85 -33.76
CA ARG A 108 2.07 4.23 -34.15
C ARG A 108 2.74 3.20 -35.06
N ALA A 109 2.47 1.90 -34.84
CA ALA A 109 3.04 0.83 -35.68
C ALA A 109 2.42 0.74 -37.07
N THR A 110 1.12 1.06 -37.20
CA THR A 110 0.36 0.97 -38.44
C THR A 110 0.31 2.27 -39.26
N GLY A 111 0.84 3.39 -38.68
CA GLY A 111 0.79 4.71 -39.29
C GLY A 111 -0.64 5.27 -39.41
N PHE A 112 -1.61 4.64 -38.79
CA PHE A 112 -3.01 5.07 -38.78
C PHE A 112 -3.18 6.20 -37.76
N THR A 113 -3.04 7.43 -38.19
CA THR A 113 -3.36 8.64 -37.41
C THR A 113 -4.87 8.88 -37.48
N GLY A 114 -5.66 7.99 -36.87
CA GLY A 114 -7.06 8.29 -36.58
C GLY A 114 -7.13 9.45 -35.55
N GLU A 115 -8.10 10.33 -35.70
CA GLU A 115 -8.29 11.62 -35.05
C GLU A 115 -8.36 11.63 -33.49
N THR A 116 -7.98 10.59 -32.81
CA THR A 116 -7.85 10.54 -31.37
C THR A 116 -6.40 10.23 -31.00
N GLU A 117 -5.53 11.23 -30.99
CA GLU A 117 -4.35 11.20 -30.13
C GLU A 117 -4.88 11.05 -28.70
N ILE A 118 -4.97 9.80 -28.22
CA ILE A 118 -5.26 9.54 -26.82
C ILE A 118 -4.06 10.06 -26.05
N ASN A 119 -4.22 11.22 -25.43
CA ASN A 119 -3.17 11.80 -24.63
C ASN A 119 -3.00 10.96 -23.35
N LEU A 120 -2.22 9.87 -23.46
CA LEU A 120 -1.93 8.97 -22.34
C LEU A 120 -1.38 9.75 -21.15
N THR A 121 -0.64 10.82 -21.38
CA THR A 121 -0.11 11.68 -20.32
C THR A 121 -1.24 12.36 -19.55
N ALA A 122 -2.34 12.73 -20.21
CA ALA A 122 -3.52 13.29 -19.55
C ALA A 122 -4.30 12.23 -18.75
N ALA A 123 -4.41 11.00 -19.28
CA ALA A 123 -5.12 9.91 -18.59
C ALA A 123 -4.33 9.33 -17.41
N TYR A 124 -3.00 9.21 -17.53
CA TYR A 124 -2.13 8.56 -16.53
C TYR A 124 -1.43 9.54 -15.59
N GLY A 125 -1.45 10.85 -15.89
CA GLY A 125 -0.51 11.77 -15.28
C GLY A 125 0.94 11.33 -15.52
N ASN A 126 1.84 11.70 -14.61
CA ASN A 126 3.27 11.37 -14.74
C ASN A 126 3.62 9.94 -14.25
N ALA A 127 2.84 8.91 -14.65
CA ALA A 127 3.07 7.52 -14.25
C ALA A 127 3.89 6.73 -15.29
N SER A 128 5.01 7.30 -15.76
CA SER A 128 5.85 6.72 -16.82
C SER A 128 6.35 5.31 -16.52
N GLY A 129 6.65 4.99 -15.25
CA GLY A 129 7.06 3.64 -14.85
C GLY A 129 5.92 2.63 -15.00
N TYR A 130 4.69 3.02 -14.68
CA TYR A 130 3.54 2.15 -14.87
C TYR A 130 3.25 1.92 -16.36
N LEU A 131 3.35 2.96 -17.19
CA LEU A 131 3.25 2.87 -18.65
C LEU A 131 4.30 1.93 -19.24
N LEU A 132 5.53 2.00 -18.74
CA LEU A 132 6.60 1.09 -19.17
C LEU A 132 6.25 -0.37 -18.88
N VAL A 133 5.66 -0.68 -17.72
CA VAL A 133 5.23 -2.05 -17.39
C VAL A 133 4.09 -2.51 -18.28
N ASN A 134 3.13 -1.64 -18.61
CA ASN A 134 2.07 -1.93 -19.59
C ASN A 134 2.68 -2.23 -20.97
N ALA A 135 3.60 -1.40 -21.46
CA ALA A 135 4.28 -1.61 -22.72
C ALA A 135 5.08 -2.93 -22.74
N LEU A 136 5.70 -3.29 -21.62
CA LEU A 136 6.42 -4.56 -21.48
C LEU A 136 5.47 -5.75 -21.56
N ALA A 137 4.31 -5.71 -20.88
CA ALA A 137 3.28 -6.75 -20.94
C ALA A 137 2.85 -6.98 -22.41
N MET A 138 2.54 -5.90 -23.13
CA MET A 138 2.14 -5.96 -24.53
C MET A 138 3.22 -6.56 -25.43
N ARG A 139 4.48 -6.13 -25.29
CA ARG A 139 5.60 -6.68 -26.07
C ARG A 139 5.83 -8.16 -25.81
N MET A 140 5.50 -8.65 -24.62
CA MET A 140 5.56 -10.07 -24.28
C MET A 140 4.33 -10.86 -24.75
N GLY A 141 3.35 -10.23 -25.40
CA GLY A 141 2.14 -10.86 -25.91
C GLY A 141 1.04 -11.06 -24.87
N PHE A 142 1.09 -10.35 -23.73
CA PHE A 142 0.04 -10.39 -22.72
C PHE A 142 -1.00 -9.29 -22.97
N TRP A 143 -2.22 -9.67 -23.30
CA TRP A 143 -3.33 -8.78 -23.66
C TRP A 143 -4.50 -8.90 -22.69
N GLY A 144 -5.36 -7.88 -22.64
CA GLY A 144 -6.58 -7.87 -21.84
C GLY A 144 -6.33 -8.31 -20.39
N LEU A 145 -7.06 -9.30 -19.92
CA LEU A 145 -6.92 -9.81 -18.56
C LEU A 145 -5.53 -10.38 -18.25
N HIS A 146 -4.90 -11.08 -19.21
CA HIS A 146 -3.55 -11.60 -19.01
C HIS A 146 -2.52 -10.47 -18.87
N GLY A 147 -2.71 -9.38 -19.61
CA GLY A 147 -1.91 -8.18 -19.48
C GLY A 147 -2.03 -7.53 -18.10
N ILE A 148 -3.26 -7.38 -17.59
CA ILE A 148 -3.46 -6.80 -16.26
C ILE A 148 -2.92 -7.71 -15.15
N TYR A 149 -3.02 -9.05 -15.27
CA TYR A 149 -2.39 -9.97 -14.31
C TYR A 149 -0.87 -9.84 -14.31
N PHE A 150 -0.25 -9.70 -15.49
CA PHE A 150 1.18 -9.46 -15.59
C PHE A 150 1.58 -8.15 -14.88
N VAL A 151 0.90 -7.05 -15.20
CA VAL A 151 1.17 -5.72 -14.63
C VAL A 151 0.96 -5.72 -13.12
N ASN A 152 -0.16 -6.28 -12.64
CA ASN A 152 -0.45 -6.37 -11.23
C ASN A 152 0.56 -7.26 -10.48
N THR A 153 0.98 -8.38 -11.06
CA THR A 153 1.98 -9.28 -10.46
C THR A 153 3.35 -8.60 -10.39
N PHE A 154 3.74 -7.86 -11.43
CA PHE A 154 4.98 -7.08 -11.42
C PHE A 154 4.96 -6.01 -10.32
N CYS A 155 3.89 -5.23 -10.24
CA CYS A 155 3.70 -4.22 -9.21
C CYS A 155 3.64 -4.82 -7.80
N ALA A 156 2.91 -5.94 -7.63
CA ALA A 156 2.84 -6.69 -6.38
C ALA A 156 4.22 -7.19 -5.94
N THR A 157 5.05 -7.64 -6.87
CA THR A 157 6.41 -8.11 -6.57
C THR A 157 7.25 -7.00 -5.96
N ILE A 158 7.23 -5.79 -6.55
CA ILE A 158 7.95 -4.64 -6.01
C ILE A 158 7.43 -4.28 -4.61
N PHE A 159 6.11 -4.21 -4.45
CA PHE A 159 5.48 -3.90 -3.17
C PHE A 159 5.87 -4.90 -2.09
N VAL A 160 5.72 -6.20 -2.36
CA VAL A 160 5.99 -7.28 -1.39
C VAL A 160 7.48 -7.37 -1.04
N VAL A 161 8.39 -7.20 -2.03
CA VAL A 161 9.83 -7.15 -1.76
C VAL A 161 10.17 -5.98 -0.83
N GLY A 162 9.64 -4.79 -1.09
CA GLY A 162 9.84 -3.62 -0.22
C GLY A 162 9.28 -3.86 1.19
N LEU A 163 8.07 -4.38 1.29
CA LEU A 163 7.41 -4.71 2.55
C LEU A 163 8.23 -5.73 3.36
N ILE A 164 8.65 -6.83 2.76
CA ILE A 164 9.45 -7.88 3.43
C ILE A 164 10.79 -7.32 3.90
N LYS A 165 11.49 -6.55 3.06
CA LYS A 165 12.77 -5.92 3.43
C LYS A 165 12.61 -4.98 4.63
N PHE A 166 11.54 -4.20 4.67
CA PHE A 166 11.25 -3.32 5.79
C PHE A 166 10.86 -4.10 7.04
N CYS A 167 9.98 -5.11 6.93
CA CYS A 167 9.57 -5.95 8.06
C CYS A 167 10.75 -6.71 8.68
N LYS A 168 11.66 -7.26 7.87
CA LYS A 168 12.86 -7.99 8.35
C LYS A 168 13.79 -7.12 9.19
N ARG A 169 13.73 -5.80 9.07
CA ARG A 169 14.51 -4.87 9.92
C ARG A 169 13.87 -4.59 11.27
N GLN A 170 12.62 -5.00 11.48
CA GLN A 170 11.93 -4.75 12.74
C GLN A 170 12.31 -5.79 13.80
N PRO A 171 12.27 -5.47 15.10
CA PRO A 171 12.66 -6.40 16.17
C PRO A 171 11.77 -7.64 16.24
N MET A 172 10.53 -7.55 15.76
CA MET A 172 9.60 -8.67 15.63
C MET A 172 9.01 -8.66 14.19
N PRO A 173 9.73 -9.24 13.20
CA PRO A 173 9.41 -9.08 11.79
C PRO A 173 8.03 -9.57 11.37
N TRP A 174 7.58 -10.68 11.94
CA TRP A 174 6.27 -11.26 11.66
C TRP A 174 5.11 -10.43 12.22
N ILE A 175 5.31 -9.77 13.38
CA ILE A 175 4.35 -8.78 13.91
C ILE A 175 4.23 -7.60 12.93
N ALA A 176 5.35 -7.10 12.40
CA ALA A 176 5.32 -6.03 11.42
C ALA A 176 4.51 -6.44 10.17
N LEU A 177 4.74 -7.65 9.65
CA LEU A 177 4.01 -8.15 8.49
C LEU A 177 2.52 -8.35 8.79
N MET A 178 2.16 -8.92 9.94
CA MET A 178 0.77 -9.07 10.39
C MET A 178 0.04 -7.71 10.42
N VAL A 179 0.67 -6.68 10.99
CA VAL A 179 0.15 -5.31 11.07
C VAL A 179 -0.09 -4.70 9.68
N ALA A 180 0.75 -5.04 8.69
CA ALA A 180 0.62 -4.51 7.34
C ALA A 180 -0.62 -5.04 6.60
N VAL A 181 -1.11 -6.24 6.95
CA VAL A 181 -2.08 -6.96 6.10
C VAL A 181 -3.41 -6.22 5.94
N PRO A 182 -4.15 -5.81 6.98
CA PRO A 182 -5.51 -5.32 6.77
C PRO A 182 -5.57 -4.11 5.87
N TYR A 183 -4.59 -3.23 5.97
CA TYR A 183 -4.65 -1.97 5.26
C TYR A 183 -3.65 -1.86 4.11
N MET A 184 -2.36 -2.06 4.36
CA MET A 184 -1.35 -1.95 3.31
C MET A 184 -1.50 -3.02 2.24
N VAL A 185 -1.75 -4.27 2.65
CA VAL A 185 -1.87 -5.39 1.71
C VAL A 185 -3.27 -5.42 1.12
N CYS A 186 -4.32 -5.55 1.94
CA CYS A 186 -5.67 -5.73 1.40
C CYS A 186 -6.21 -4.46 0.74
N ALA A 187 -6.21 -3.30 1.44
CA ALA A 187 -6.81 -2.10 0.89
C ALA A 187 -5.91 -1.40 -0.13
N VAL A 188 -4.64 -1.13 0.23
CA VAL A 188 -3.76 -0.30 -0.62
C VAL A 188 -3.20 -1.09 -1.81
N SER A 189 -2.63 -2.29 -1.59
CA SER A 189 -1.97 -2.99 -2.69
C SER A 189 -2.95 -3.58 -3.71
N MET A 190 -4.18 -3.85 -3.30
CA MET A 190 -5.20 -4.35 -4.21
C MET A 190 -6.08 -3.25 -4.79
N GLY A 191 -6.26 -2.12 -4.09
CA GLY A 191 -7.08 -1.00 -4.56
C GLY A 191 -6.31 0.08 -5.33
N TYR A 192 -5.04 0.33 -5.00
CA TYR A 192 -4.24 1.45 -5.53
C TYR A 192 -2.89 0.96 -6.06
N THR A 193 -2.88 0.13 -7.12
CA THR A 193 -1.68 -0.57 -7.62
C THR A 193 -0.47 0.34 -7.82
N ARG A 194 -0.64 1.51 -8.46
CA ARG A 194 0.45 2.46 -8.69
C ARG A 194 1.03 3.02 -7.39
N GLN A 195 0.16 3.43 -6.47
CA GLN A 195 0.58 4.00 -5.20
C GLN A 195 1.20 2.93 -4.28
N ALA A 196 0.70 1.70 -4.32
CA ALA A 196 1.28 0.56 -3.61
C ALA A 196 2.69 0.24 -4.10
N THR A 197 2.93 0.28 -5.42
CA THR A 197 4.27 0.08 -6.00
C THR A 197 5.24 1.15 -5.50
N ALA A 198 4.82 2.41 -5.50
CA ALA A 198 5.61 3.52 -4.96
C ALA A 198 5.89 3.34 -3.45
N LEU A 199 4.90 2.88 -2.67
CA LEU A 199 5.07 2.52 -1.26
C LEU A 199 6.06 1.35 -1.07
N GLY A 200 6.08 0.38 -1.98
CA GLY A 200 7.06 -0.70 -2.01
C GLY A 200 8.49 -0.17 -2.14
N PHE A 201 8.73 0.74 -3.08
CA PHE A 201 10.03 1.41 -3.22
C PHE A 201 10.40 2.24 -1.99
N LEU A 202 9.44 2.95 -1.38
CA LEU A 202 9.67 3.66 -0.12
C LEU A 202 10.12 2.71 0.98
N MET A 203 9.39 1.62 1.23
CA MET A 203 9.72 0.65 2.28
C MET A 203 11.09 0.00 2.02
N TRP A 204 11.41 -0.29 0.76
CA TRP A 204 12.74 -0.76 0.39
C TRP A 204 13.81 0.30 0.71
N GLY A 205 13.57 1.56 0.31
CA GLY A 205 14.46 2.68 0.63
C GLY A 205 14.68 2.87 2.13
N LEU A 206 13.60 2.90 2.92
CA LEU A 206 13.65 2.98 4.38
C LEU A 206 14.43 1.80 4.99
N SER A 207 14.33 0.61 4.40
CA SER A 207 15.10 -0.55 4.85
C SER A 207 16.60 -0.41 4.63
N LEU A 208 17.04 0.40 3.69
CA LEU A 208 18.44 0.66 3.37
C LEU A 208 18.98 1.94 4.02
N LEU A 209 18.10 2.77 4.58
CA LEU A 209 18.42 4.12 5.03
C LEU A 209 19.38 4.09 6.23
N LYS A 210 20.64 4.36 5.95
CA LYS A 210 21.75 4.50 6.91
C LYS A 210 22.88 5.33 6.28
N PRO A 211 23.85 5.83 7.05
CA PRO A 211 25.00 6.54 6.51
C PRO A 211 25.68 5.78 5.38
N GLY A 212 25.91 6.43 4.24
CA GLY A 212 26.51 5.85 3.04
C GLY A 212 25.52 5.23 2.03
N ASN A 213 24.23 5.10 2.37
CA ASN A 213 23.21 4.58 1.47
C ASN A 213 22.18 5.65 1.04
N GLU A 214 22.47 6.92 1.25
CA GLU A 214 21.56 8.03 0.92
C GLU A 214 21.17 8.03 -0.56
N VAL A 215 22.16 7.82 -1.43
CA VAL A 215 21.94 7.74 -2.89
C VAL A 215 21.00 6.60 -3.25
N LYS A 216 21.14 5.44 -2.59
CA LYS A 216 20.24 4.29 -2.84
C LYS A 216 18.80 4.61 -2.43
N TYR A 217 18.63 5.32 -1.30
CA TYR A 217 17.29 5.78 -0.88
C TYR A 217 16.70 6.73 -1.92
N VAL A 218 17.45 7.76 -2.30
CA VAL A 218 17.03 8.76 -3.29
C VAL A 218 16.65 8.09 -4.62
N ALA A 219 17.49 7.17 -5.12
CA ALA A 219 17.22 6.45 -6.36
C ALA A 219 15.92 5.63 -6.27
N LEU A 220 15.68 4.93 -5.16
CA LEU A 220 14.45 4.16 -4.97
C LEU A 220 13.21 5.05 -4.91
N ILE A 221 13.27 6.20 -4.22
CA ILE A 221 12.16 7.15 -4.21
C ILE A 221 11.92 7.74 -5.61
N PHE A 222 12.99 8.05 -6.34
CA PHE A 222 12.88 8.56 -7.70
C PHE A 222 12.23 7.52 -8.64
N ILE A 223 12.66 6.25 -8.59
CA ILE A 223 12.01 5.18 -9.34
C ILE A 223 10.55 5.02 -8.89
N GLY A 224 10.27 5.04 -7.59
CA GLY A 224 8.91 4.98 -7.06
C GLY A 224 8.02 6.11 -7.57
N SER A 225 8.58 7.31 -7.77
CA SER A 225 7.83 8.47 -8.28
C SER A 225 7.36 8.29 -9.72
N THR A 226 8.02 7.45 -10.51
CA THR A 226 7.57 7.10 -11.86
C THR A 226 6.29 6.25 -11.87
N PHE A 227 5.94 5.62 -10.74
CA PHE A 227 4.65 4.93 -10.55
C PHE A 227 3.61 5.86 -9.91
N HIS A 228 4.01 6.63 -8.90
CA HIS A 228 3.13 7.59 -8.24
C HIS A 228 3.92 8.76 -7.63
N LEU A 229 3.72 9.94 -8.19
CA LEU A 229 4.52 11.14 -7.87
C LEU A 229 4.51 11.51 -6.38
N SER A 230 3.39 11.28 -5.68
CA SER A 230 3.25 11.69 -4.27
C SER A 230 4.26 11.04 -3.30
N VAL A 231 4.94 9.93 -3.68
CA VAL A 231 6.00 9.33 -2.86
C VAL A 231 7.19 10.30 -2.67
N MET A 232 7.36 11.26 -3.56
CA MET A 232 8.40 12.28 -3.46
C MET A 232 8.30 13.11 -2.18
N ALA A 233 7.11 13.25 -1.60
CA ALA A 233 6.94 13.90 -0.29
C ALA A 233 7.73 13.21 0.84
N THR A 234 8.16 11.96 0.63
CA THR A 234 9.00 11.22 1.59
C THR A 234 10.51 11.48 1.40
N MET A 235 10.91 12.20 0.37
CA MET A 235 12.31 12.48 0.08
C MET A 235 13.08 13.11 1.25
N PRO A 236 12.48 14.03 2.05
CA PRO A 236 13.17 14.60 3.22
C PRO A 236 13.63 13.56 4.26
N LEU A 237 13.07 12.35 4.26
CA LEU A 237 13.50 11.28 5.17
C LEU A 237 14.96 10.84 4.91
N VAL A 238 15.55 11.16 3.76
CA VAL A 238 16.98 10.94 3.49
C VAL A 238 17.87 11.62 4.54
N LEU A 239 17.40 12.74 5.11
CA LEU A 239 18.12 13.46 6.20
C LEU A 239 18.23 12.64 7.48
N CYS A 240 17.41 11.58 7.62
CA CYS A 240 17.49 10.69 8.76
C CYS A 240 18.74 9.79 8.74
N ALA A 241 19.40 9.66 7.60
CA ALA A 241 20.60 8.84 7.46
C ALA A 241 21.82 9.42 8.19
N ARG A 242 21.99 10.76 8.19
CA ARG A 242 23.15 11.45 8.79
C ARG A 242 22.75 12.60 9.68
N GLU A 243 23.60 12.91 10.67
CA GLU A 243 23.35 14.06 11.56
C GLU A 243 23.64 15.40 10.93
N LYS A 244 24.62 15.46 10.02
CA LYS A 244 25.04 16.68 9.31
C LYS A 244 25.41 16.34 7.86
N SER A 245 24.75 16.93 6.88
CA SER A 245 25.15 16.85 5.48
C SER A 245 24.58 18.03 4.69
N PRO A 246 25.38 19.10 4.43
CA PRO A 246 24.93 20.23 3.62
C PRO A 246 24.58 19.82 2.19
N MET A 247 25.29 18.86 1.59
CA MET A 247 25.04 18.37 0.23
C MET A 247 23.64 17.75 0.09
N ILE A 248 23.12 17.12 1.15
CA ILE A 248 21.77 16.58 1.16
C ILE A 248 20.71 17.69 1.12
N ILE A 249 20.97 18.84 1.74
CA ILE A 249 20.07 20.00 1.66
C ILE A 249 19.98 20.48 0.23
N TYR A 250 21.11 20.59 -0.49
CA TYR A 250 21.11 20.98 -1.89
C TYR A 250 20.42 19.93 -2.79
N LEU A 251 20.60 18.64 -2.51
CA LEU A 251 19.93 17.59 -3.23
C LEU A 251 18.40 17.67 -3.04
N ILE A 252 17.94 17.93 -1.83
CA ILE A 252 16.50 18.10 -1.53
C ILE A 252 15.96 19.35 -2.22
N LEU A 253 16.71 20.47 -2.20
CA LEU A 253 16.31 21.69 -2.89
C LEU A 253 16.25 21.48 -4.40
N ALA A 254 17.25 20.82 -5.00
CA ALA A 254 17.27 20.49 -6.43
C ALA A 254 16.09 19.60 -6.79
N LEU A 255 15.76 18.63 -5.93
CA LEU A 255 14.65 17.73 -6.12
C LEU A 255 13.30 18.44 -5.98
N MET A 256 13.16 19.34 -4.99
CA MET A 256 11.97 20.18 -4.82
C MET A 256 11.77 21.09 -6.04
N ILE A 257 12.85 21.68 -6.56
CA ILE A 257 12.82 22.47 -7.79
C ILE A 257 12.39 21.59 -8.98
N GLY A 258 12.95 20.38 -9.10
CA GLY A 258 12.55 19.42 -10.14
C GLY A 258 11.07 19.01 -10.03
N LEU A 259 10.54 18.82 -8.81
CA LEU A 259 9.13 18.55 -8.58
C LEU A 259 8.24 19.72 -8.97
N ILE A 260 8.62 20.95 -8.59
CA ILE A 260 7.89 22.16 -8.95
C ILE A 260 7.92 22.33 -10.47
N ALA A 261 9.09 22.15 -11.09
CA ALA A 261 9.23 22.22 -12.54
C ALA A 261 8.38 21.15 -13.25
N ASN A 262 8.39 19.91 -12.77
CA ASN A 262 7.56 18.84 -13.31
C ASN A 262 6.06 19.10 -13.07
N PHE A 263 5.68 19.64 -11.92
CA PHE A 263 4.32 20.07 -11.65
C PHE A 263 3.89 21.19 -12.61
N VAL A 264 4.75 22.21 -12.81
CA VAL A 264 4.49 23.33 -13.72
C VAL A 264 4.40 22.83 -15.17
N THR A 265 5.28 21.93 -15.60
CA THR A 265 5.19 21.34 -16.96
C THR A 265 3.99 20.41 -17.16
N SER A 266 3.55 19.70 -16.09
CA SER A 266 2.33 18.87 -16.16
C SER A 266 1.04 19.69 -16.24
N LEU A 267 1.10 20.98 -15.95
CA LEU A 267 -0.02 21.91 -16.13
C LEU A 267 -0.24 22.28 -17.60
N ASN A 268 0.54 21.73 -18.55
CA ASN A 268 0.48 22.00 -20.00
C ASN A 268 0.10 23.47 -20.31
N ILE A 269 1.06 24.35 -20.06
CA ILE A 269 0.89 25.81 -20.30
C ILE A 269 0.76 26.12 -21.81
N SER A 270 0.85 25.11 -22.67
CA SER A 270 0.93 25.26 -24.12
C SER A 270 -0.41 25.41 -24.83
N ASP A 271 -1.55 25.19 -24.17
CA ASP A 271 -2.83 25.34 -24.86
C ASP A 271 -3.75 26.36 -24.17
N GLU A 272 -3.93 27.48 -24.91
CA GLU A 272 -4.99 28.49 -24.82
C GLU A 272 -5.49 28.90 -23.43
N GLN A 273 -5.14 30.07 -23.06
CA GLN A 273 -5.66 31.11 -22.09
C GLN A 273 -6.84 30.76 -21.14
N GLY A 274 -7.10 29.53 -20.80
CA GLY A 274 -8.18 29.17 -19.84
C GLY A 274 -7.85 28.00 -18.92
N ASN A 275 -6.84 27.22 -19.26
CA ASN A 275 -6.63 25.91 -18.64
C ASN A 275 -5.90 25.93 -17.30
N LEU A 276 -5.02 26.93 -17.06
CA LEU A 276 -4.29 27.03 -15.78
C LEU A 276 -5.27 27.22 -14.61
N PHE A 277 -6.19 28.17 -14.75
CA PHE A 277 -7.17 28.47 -13.70
C PHE A 277 -8.15 27.31 -13.51
N LYS A 278 -8.58 26.70 -14.60
CA LYS A 278 -9.45 25.50 -14.58
C LYS A 278 -8.75 24.32 -13.91
N ASN A 279 -7.49 24.05 -14.21
CA ASN A 279 -6.71 23.01 -13.58
C ASN A 279 -6.44 23.29 -12.11
N MET A 280 -6.17 24.53 -11.74
CA MET A 280 -6.09 24.96 -10.34
C MET A 280 -7.42 24.77 -9.61
N MET A 281 -8.54 25.09 -10.25
CA MET A 281 -9.89 24.87 -9.69
C MET A 281 -10.17 23.37 -9.50
N ILE A 282 -9.83 22.52 -10.46
CA ILE A 282 -9.98 21.06 -10.35
C ILE A 282 -9.11 20.52 -9.21
N ILE A 283 -7.86 20.96 -9.11
CA ILE A 283 -6.96 20.56 -8.00
C ILE A 283 -7.51 21.06 -6.67
N TRP A 284 -7.98 22.30 -6.62
CA TRP A 284 -8.60 22.88 -5.43
C TRP A 284 -9.85 22.11 -5.02
N GLU A 285 -10.76 21.85 -5.95
CA GLU A 285 -11.98 21.08 -5.71
C GLU A 285 -11.65 19.65 -5.24
N TYR A 286 -10.70 18.97 -5.90
CA TYR A 286 -10.23 17.65 -5.48
C TYR A 286 -9.59 17.66 -4.08
N THR A 287 -8.81 18.69 -3.75
CA THR A 287 -8.20 18.82 -2.42
C THR A 287 -9.19 19.27 -1.36
N ALA A 288 -10.18 20.10 -1.71
CA ALA A 288 -11.20 20.58 -0.78
C ALA A 288 -12.30 19.55 -0.51
N THR A 289 -12.45 18.54 -1.39
CA THR A 289 -13.49 17.52 -1.21
C THR A 289 -13.17 16.56 -0.05
N ARG A 290 -14.20 16.29 0.77
CA ARG A 290 -14.14 15.25 1.80
C ARG A 290 -14.51 13.87 1.23
N TYR A 291 -14.04 13.58 0.00
CA TYR A 291 -14.45 12.40 -0.76
C TYR A 291 -13.94 11.07 -0.16
N SER A 292 -12.89 11.09 0.66
CA SER A 292 -12.32 9.87 1.26
C SER A 292 -12.81 9.66 2.71
N PRO A 293 -13.98 9.06 2.93
CA PRO A 293 -14.55 8.88 4.28
C PRO A 293 -13.67 7.97 5.17
N GLY A 294 -12.83 7.13 4.58
CA GLY A 294 -11.85 6.31 5.30
C GLY A 294 -10.58 7.05 5.72
N GLY A 295 -10.34 8.27 5.23
CA GLY A 295 -9.14 9.04 5.51
C GLY A 295 -8.86 9.28 7.00
N PRO A 296 -9.86 9.72 7.81
CA PRO A 296 -9.68 9.87 9.26
C PRO A 296 -9.27 8.57 9.95
N ILE A 297 -9.91 7.45 9.62
CA ILE A 297 -9.60 6.14 10.24
C ILE A 297 -8.14 5.77 9.98
N ARG A 298 -7.67 5.94 8.75
CA ARG A 298 -6.28 5.65 8.36
C ARG A 298 -5.29 6.54 9.09
N THR A 299 -5.61 7.81 9.21
CA THR A 299 -4.78 8.75 9.96
C THR A 299 -4.71 8.34 11.43
N TYR A 300 -5.83 8.00 12.06
CA TYR A 300 -5.85 7.51 13.45
C TYR A 300 -5.08 6.21 13.62
N MET A 301 -5.13 5.30 12.65
CA MET A 301 -4.31 4.08 12.67
C MET A 301 -2.80 4.36 12.64
N ASN A 302 -2.36 5.41 11.94
CA ASN A 302 -0.94 5.83 11.97
C ASN A 302 -0.56 6.49 13.29
N VAL A 303 -1.47 7.23 13.89
CA VAL A 303 -1.24 7.98 15.14
C VAL A 303 -1.30 7.09 16.38
N LEU A 304 -2.20 6.11 16.41
CA LEU A 304 -2.40 5.23 17.56
C LEU A 304 -1.10 4.59 18.08
N PRO A 305 -0.26 3.92 17.27
CA PRO A 305 0.99 3.36 17.76
C PRO A 305 1.97 4.45 18.24
N VAL A 306 1.91 5.66 17.70
CA VAL A 306 2.72 6.78 18.19
C VAL A 306 2.31 7.15 19.60
N LEU A 307 1.02 7.34 19.86
CA LEU A 307 0.51 7.67 21.21
C LEU A 307 0.84 6.57 22.22
N VAL A 308 0.60 5.30 21.88
CA VAL A 308 0.94 4.16 22.76
C VAL A 308 2.45 4.10 23.00
N SER A 309 3.27 4.39 22.01
CA SER A 309 4.74 4.38 22.14
C SER A 309 5.27 5.39 23.15
N LEU A 310 4.56 6.50 23.41
CA LEU A 310 4.97 7.51 24.38
C LEU A 310 5.15 6.93 25.79
N LEU A 311 4.35 5.94 26.17
CA LEU A 311 4.45 5.25 27.46
C LEU A 311 5.79 4.52 27.66
N VAL A 312 6.42 4.10 26.56
CA VAL A 312 7.67 3.34 26.56
C VAL A 312 8.76 3.99 25.70
N TRP A 313 8.59 5.25 25.33
CA TRP A 313 9.46 5.95 24.36
C TRP A 313 10.94 5.93 24.72
N LYS A 314 11.29 6.07 25.99
CA LYS A 314 12.69 6.02 26.45
C LYS A 314 13.36 4.68 26.09
N ARG A 315 12.62 3.57 26.19
CA ARG A 315 13.12 2.22 25.84
C ARG A 315 13.20 2.04 24.32
N ILE A 316 12.17 2.52 23.59
CA ILE A 316 12.15 2.51 22.13
C ILE A 316 13.32 3.34 21.58
N LYS A 317 13.56 4.54 22.14
CA LYS A 317 14.70 5.38 21.75
C LYS A 317 16.02 4.62 21.91
N LYS A 318 16.25 3.96 23.06
CA LYS A 318 17.48 3.17 23.30
C LYS A 318 17.63 2.06 22.26
N MET A 319 16.57 1.29 22.00
CA MET A 319 16.56 0.22 20.99
C MET A 319 16.84 0.76 19.59
N SER A 320 16.11 1.79 19.15
CA SER A 320 16.22 2.37 17.81
C SER A 320 17.56 3.10 17.60
N THR A 321 18.17 3.65 18.64
CA THR A 321 19.53 4.19 18.57
C THR A 321 20.55 3.08 18.33
N ALA A 322 20.39 1.94 19.00
CA ALA A 322 21.26 0.79 18.81
C ALA A 322 21.14 0.18 17.42
N SER A 323 19.94 0.18 16.82
CA SER A 323 19.70 -0.28 15.45
C SER A 323 20.00 0.78 14.38
N GLY A 324 20.30 2.02 14.76
CA GLY A 324 20.67 3.12 13.87
C GLY A 324 19.48 3.75 13.12
N ASP A 325 18.25 3.49 13.53
CA ASP A 325 17.04 3.97 12.85
C ASP A 325 16.16 4.93 13.67
N TYR A 326 16.66 5.36 14.84
CA TYR A 326 15.90 6.25 15.73
C TYR A 326 15.38 7.52 15.06
N ARG A 327 16.20 8.15 14.22
CA ARG A 327 15.81 9.40 13.54
C ARG A 327 14.66 9.16 12.57
N MET A 328 14.71 8.07 11.82
CA MET A 328 13.63 7.65 10.90
C MET A 328 12.32 7.43 11.68
N VAL A 329 12.36 6.64 12.76
CA VAL A 329 11.18 6.35 13.59
C VAL A 329 10.61 7.64 14.20
N LYS A 330 11.49 8.53 14.71
CA LYS A 330 11.10 9.82 15.30
C LYS A 330 10.40 10.72 14.29
N TRP A 331 10.96 10.88 13.08
CA TRP A 331 10.38 11.79 12.09
C TRP A 331 9.11 11.23 11.45
N LEU A 332 9.00 9.92 11.25
CA LEU A 332 7.75 9.28 10.85
C LEU A 332 6.66 9.46 11.94
N ALA A 333 7.02 9.34 13.22
CA ALA A 333 6.08 9.59 14.32
C ALA A 333 5.61 11.05 14.36
N ILE A 334 6.53 12.01 14.20
CA ILE A 334 6.18 13.44 14.12
C ILE A 334 5.26 13.70 12.92
N ALA A 335 5.60 13.20 11.74
CA ALA A 335 4.79 13.37 10.53
C ALA A 335 3.39 12.77 10.69
N SER A 336 3.27 11.63 11.38
CA SER A 336 1.97 11.00 11.67
C SER A 336 1.11 11.88 12.61
N ILE A 337 1.69 12.52 13.62
CA ILE A 337 0.95 13.47 14.46
C ILE A 337 0.55 14.72 13.67
N LEU A 338 1.45 15.24 12.83
CA LEU A 338 1.18 16.41 12.00
C LEU A 338 0.12 16.15 10.91
N SER A 339 -0.17 14.89 10.58
CA SER A 339 -1.26 14.56 9.67
C SER A 339 -2.66 14.76 10.29
N LEU A 340 -2.79 14.85 11.63
CA LEU A 340 -4.08 15.11 12.28
C LEU A 340 -4.70 16.47 11.89
N PRO A 341 -3.99 17.61 12.04
CA PRO A 341 -4.56 18.89 11.61
C PRO A 341 -4.78 18.96 10.09
N ALA A 342 -4.06 18.21 9.28
CA ALA A 342 -4.28 18.15 7.84
C ALA A 342 -5.66 17.58 7.47
N LEU A 343 -6.27 16.75 8.32
CA LEU A 343 -7.65 16.27 8.15
C LEU A 343 -8.67 17.42 8.15
N LEU A 344 -8.40 18.52 8.87
CA LEU A 344 -9.29 19.67 8.89
C LEU A 344 -9.34 20.36 7.53
N TYR A 345 -8.26 20.25 6.76
CA TYR A 345 -8.15 20.85 5.45
C TYR A 345 -8.71 19.94 4.34
N SER A 346 -8.23 18.69 4.24
CA SER A 346 -8.66 17.75 3.20
C SER A 346 -8.51 16.29 3.65
N TYR A 347 -9.62 15.55 3.63
CA TYR A 347 -9.61 14.12 3.91
C TYR A 347 -8.88 13.36 2.79
N THR A 348 -9.14 13.71 1.53
CA THR A 348 -8.58 13.03 0.36
C THR A 348 -7.06 13.18 0.29
N MET A 349 -6.56 14.41 0.45
CA MET A 349 -5.12 14.67 0.44
C MET A 349 -4.42 13.97 1.61
N THR A 350 -4.98 14.11 2.83
CA THR A 350 -4.42 13.49 4.04
C THR A 350 -4.41 11.97 3.92
N ASP A 351 -5.45 11.39 3.35
CA ASP A 351 -5.54 9.96 3.09
C ASP A 351 -4.45 9.47 2.13
N ARG A 352 -4.32 10.11 0.98
CA ARG A 352 -3.32 9.74 -0.04
C ARG A 352 -1.89 9.89 0.48
N MET A 353 -1.60 10.95 1.23
CA MET A 353 -0.29 11.15 1.85
C MET A 353 -0.08 10.22 3.05
N GLY A 354 -1.14 9.94 3.81
CA GLY A 354 -1.15 9.05 4.96
C GLY A 354 -0.70 7.61 4.64
N ILE A 355 -0.87 7.17 3.39
CA ILE A 355 -0.38 5.86 2.92
C ILE A 355 1.14 5.75 3.09
N TYR A 356 1.90 6.81 2.81
CA TYR A 356 3.36 6.80 2.98
C TYR A 356 3.82 6.94 4.43
N LEU A 357 2.91 7.23 5.36
CA LEU A 357 3.17 7.22 6.80
C LEU A 357 2.88 5.86 7.44
N MET A 358 2.18 4.94 6.77
CA MET A 358 1.87 3.61 7.31
C MET A 358 3.07 2.80 7.80
N PRO A 359 4.29 2.91 7.22
CA PRO A 359 5.46 2.23 7.75
C PRO A 359 5.72 2.49 9.24
N ILE A 360 5.17 3.57 9.84
CA ILE A 360 5.26 3.84 11.27
C ILE A 360 4.57 2.77 12.13
N GLN A 361 3.44 2.23 11.66
CA GLN A 361 2.72 1.15 12.36
C GLN A 361 3.60 -0.11 12.44
N LEU A 362 4.24 -0.46 11.30
CA LEU A 362 5.15 -1.60 11.19
C LEU A 362 6.42 -1.40 12.03
N ALA A 363 6.84 -0.17 12.21
CA ALA A 363 8.00 0.15 13.03
C ALA A 363 7.67 0.16 14.52
N LEU A 364 6.55 0.74 14.94
CA LEU A 364 6.28 0.97 16.35
C LEU A 364 5.65 -0.22 17.07
N TRP A 365 4.67 -0.91 16.50
CA TRP A 365 4.07 -2.06 17.18
C TRP A 365 5.07 -3.15 17.56
N PRO A 366 5.97 -3.60 16.66
CA PRO A 366 7.01 -4.54 17.03
C PRO A 366 7.92 -4.04 18.15
N ARG A 367 8.24 -2.73 18.15
CA ARG A 367 9.10 -2.12 19.19
C ARG A 367 8.40 -2.01 20.54
N ILE A 368 7.13 -1.58 20.54
CA ILE A 368 6.31 -1.50 21.77
C ILE A 368 6.25 -2.88 22.46
N ILE A 369 6.08 -3.95 21.68
CA ILE A 369 6.03 -5.31 22.21
C ILE A 369 7.42 -5.77 22.66
N ALA A 370 8.45 -5.57 21.84
CA ALA A 370 9.80 -6.05 22.12
C ALA A 370 10.43 -5.42 23.36
N VAL A 371 10.10 -4.16 23.70
CA VAL A 371 10.65 -3.47 24.87
C VAL A 371 9.98 -3.83 26.20
N GLN A 372 8.97 -4.72 26.19
CA GLN A 372 8.32 -5.18 27.42
C GLN A 372 9.26 -6.07 28.24
N LYS A 373 9.17 -5.93 29.58
CA LYS A 373 10.08 -6.60 30.49
C LYS A 373 9.81 -8.10 30.66
N THR A 374 8.55 -8.51 30.59
CA THR A 374 8.13 -9.90 30.83
C THR A 374 7.55 -10.52 29.57
N GLU A 375 7.73 -11.83 29.44
CA GLU A 375 7.13 -12.59 28.32
C GLU A 375 5.59 -12.53 28.36
N LEU A 376 4.99 -12.48 29.54
CA LEU A 376 3.55 -12.33 29.69
C LEU A 376 3.06 -11.02 29.03
N HIS A 377 3.71 -9.88 29.34
CA HIS A 377 3.33 -8.60 28.73
C HIS A 377 3.55 -8.59 27.22
N ARG A 378 4.63 -9.22 26.73
CA ARG A 378 4.86 -9.38 25.28
C ARG A 378 3.76 -10.16 24.62
N SER A 379 3.38 -11.31 25.20
CA SER A 379 2.32 -12.18 24.65
C SER A 379 0.95 -11.50 24.68
N VAL A 380 0.62 -10.82 25.78
CA VAL A 380 -0.66 -10.09 25.91
C VAL A 380 -0.74 -8.98 24.86
N LEU A 381 0.31 -8.15 24.75
CA LEU A 381 0.32 -7.08 23.75
C LEU A 381 0.32 -7.60 22.31
N ALA A 382 1.07 -8.66 22.01
CA ALA A 382 1.04 -9.28 20.68
C ALA A 382 -0.35 -9.79 20.31
N SER A 383 -1.03 -10.46 21.27
CA SER A 383 -2.41 -10.93 21.09
C SER A 383 -3.42 -9.76 20.97
N SER A 384 -3.20 -8.67 21.71
CA SER A 384 -4.04 -7.47 21.59
C SER A 384 -3.88 -6.80 20.21
N VAL A 385 -2.65 -6.71 19.70
CA VAL A 385 -2.38 -6.17 18.36
C VAL A 385 -2.97 -7.09 17.28
N PHE A 386 -2.86 -8.42 17.43
CA PHE A 386 -3.52 -9.39 16.56
C PHE A 386 -5.04 -9.18 16.54
N ALA A 387 -5.68 -9.12 17.71
CA ALA A 387 -7.13 -8.92 17.81
C ALA A 387 -7.57 -7.57 17.21
N PHE A 388 -6.80 -6.50 17.46
CA PHE A 388 -7.08 -5.18 16.91
C PHE A 388 -7.03 -5.16 15.38
N TYR A 389 -5.95 -5.69 14.78
CA TYR A 389 -5.83 -5.70 13.32
C TYR A 389 -6.77 -6.71 12.65
N GLY A 390 -7.08 -7.81 13.31
CA GLY A 390 -8.17 -8.74 12.89
C GLY A 390 -9.54 -8.06 12.89
N LEU A 391 -9.82 -7.27 13.92
CA LEU A 391 -11.04 -6.45 13.97
C LEU A 391 -11.08 -5.38 12.88
N VAL A 392 -9.95 -4.72 12.60
CA VAL A 392 -9.85 -3.75 11.48
C VAL A 392 -10.17 -4.41 10.16
N LEU A 393 -9.64 -5.62 9.91
CA LEU A 393 -9.93 -6.37 8.69
C LEU A 393 -11.42 -6.74 8.60
N TYR A 394 -11.98 -7.22 9.71
CA TYR A 394 -13.40 -7.56 9.81
C TYR A 394 -14.30 -6.36 9.54
N VAL A 395 -14.04 -5.23 10.22
CA VAL A 395 -14.83 -3.99 10.06
C VAL A 395 -14.71 -3.45 8.63
N PHE A 396 -13.53 -3.51 8.02
CA PHE A 396 -13.36 -3.06 6.65
C PHE A 396 -14.28 -3.82 5.68
N PHE A 397 -14.33 -5.15 5.75
CA PHE A 397 -15.13 -5.93 4.81
C PHE A 397 -16.63 -5.90 5.09
N HIS A 398 -17.05 -5.72 6.35
CA HIS A 398 -18.46 -5.77 6.70
C HIS A 398 -19.15 -4.40 6.76
N TYR A 399 -18.39 -3.33 6.98
CA TYR A 399 -18.97 -2.01 7.27
C TYR A 399 -18.41 -0.87 6.44
N ALA A 400 -17.33 -1.07 5.65
CA ALA A 400 -16.84 0.02 4.81
C ALA A 400 -17.70 0.16 3.55
N ASN A 401 -18.09 1.40 3.22
CA ASN A 401 -18.97 1.70 2.08
C ASN A 401 -18.46 1.18 0.73
N HIS A 402 -17.16 1.02 0.58
CA HIS A 402 -16.53 0.59 -0.66
C HIS A 402 -16.00 -0.87 -0.61
N SER A 403 -16.35 -1.65 0.42
CA SER A 403 -15.88 -3.04 0.55
C SER A 403 -16.35 -3.94 -0.59
N HIS A 404 -17.46 -3.62 -1.23
CA HIS A 404 -18.00 -4.34 -2.38
C HIS A 404 -17.03 -4.39 -3.58
N PHE A 405 -16.09 -3.45 -3.71
CA PHE A 405 -15.03 -3.52 -4.73
C PHE A 405 -14.00 -4.62 -4.45
N TRP A 406 -13.94 -5.14 -3.23
CA TRP A 406 -13.02 -6.21 -2.83
C TRP A 406 -13.70 -7.57 -2.73
N LEU A 407 -15.04 -7.63 -2.80
CA LEU A 407 -15.83 -8.84 -2.55
C LEU A 407 -16.72 -9.18 -3.75
N PRO A 408 -16.85 -10.48 -4.08
CA PRO A 408 -16.06 -11.61 -3.57
C PRO A 408 -14.61 -11.54 -4.03
N TYR A 409 -13.67 -12.12 -3.26
CA TYR A 409 -12.30 -12.24 -3.74
C TYR A 409 -12.21 -13.32 -4.81
N LEU A 410 -11.82 -12.90 -6.00
CA LEU A 410 -11.64 -13.76 -7.17
C LEU A 410 -10.18 -13.70 -7.65
N MET A 411 -9.66 -14.81 -8.20
CA MET A 411 -8.32 -14.84 -8.77
C MET A 411 -8.17 -15.82 -9.92
N PHE A 412 -7.30 -15.48 -10.87
CA PHE A 412 -6.86 -16.40 -11.93
C PHE A 412 -6.02 -17.55 -11.33
N PRO A 413 -6.19 -18.80 -11.78
CA PRO A 413 -7.04 -19.31 -12.88
C PRO A 413 -8.41 -19.84 -12.40
N PHE A 414 -8.84 -19.56 -11.17
CA PHE A 414 -10.05 -20.16 -10.59
C PHE A 414 -11.35 -19.45 -10.98
N THR A 415 -11.26 -18.37 -11.74
CA THR A 415 -12.43 -17.69 -12.33
C THR A 415 -12.66 -18.20 -13.75
N SER A 416 -13.78 -18.86 -14.00
CA SER A 416 -14.08 -19.56 -15.25
C SER A 416 -14.73 -18.70 -16.34
N GLU A 417 -15.18 -17.47 -16.01
CA GLU A 417 -15.81 -16.61 -17.03
C GLU A 417 -15.35 -15.15 -16.89
N PRO A 418 -15.09 -14.46 -18.03
CA PRO A 418 -15.00 -13.01 -18.01
C PRO A 418 -16.40 -12.45 -17.72
N ILE A 419 -16.60 -11.91 -16.50
CA ILE A 419 -17.82 -11.16 -16.15
C ILE A 419 -17.82 -9.78 -16.88
N TYR A 420 -17.28 -9.70 -18.07
CA TYR A 420 -17.44 -8.55 -18.94
C TYR A 420 -18.53 -8.84 -19.97
N PRO A 421 -19.77 -8.31 -19.76
CA PRO A 421 -20.87 -8.52 -20.70
C PRO A 421 -20.76 -7.66 -21.96
N HIS A 422 -19.68 -6.90 -22.15
CA HIS A 422 -19.55 -6.07 -23.35
C HIS A 422 -18.27 -6.36 -24.12
N PRO A 423 -18.38 -6.94 -25.34
CA PRO A 423 -17.44 -6.56 -26.37
C PRO A 423 -17.62 -5.04 -26.53
N ILE A 424 -16.59 -4.27 -26.24
CA ILE A 424 -16.56 -2.89 -26.71
C ILE A 424 -16.66 -3.03 -28.23
N ASN A 425 -17.85 -2.71 -28.77
CA ASN A 425 -18.02 -2.64 -30.19
C ASN A 425 -17.01 -1.64 -30.73
N ILE A 426 -16.04 -2.17 -31.46
CA ILE A 426 -14.99 -1.47 -32.18
C ILE A 426 -15.62 -0.69 -33.33
#